data_1f54f86499f314a3edb44d4ba1a5ba35
#
_entry.id   1f54f86499f314a3edb44d4ba1a5ba35
#
_cell.length_a   1.000
_cell.length_b   1.000
_cell.length_c   1.000
_cell.angle_alpha   90.00
_cell.angle_beta   90.00
_cell.angle_gamma   90.00
#
_symmetry.space_group_name_H-M   'P 1'
#
loop_
_entity.id
_entity.type
_entity.pdbx_description
1 polymer ?
#
loop_
_entity_poly.entity_id
_entity_poly.type
_entity_poly.pdbx_seq_one_letter_code
_entity_poly.pdbx_strand_id
1 'polypeptide(L)'
;MGVNTNSDGMYSTKDIEKAITLKDKQAVEQYDIQTIQTRVKKLGVFGLMKLWLVKIGILLNVRSIQDWYNGGFQSAPTWYDQHSQFLRAVTAVSYQVVTIVLWLTLIIRLLAWRPDLRDETALIGLLAIVNALGYLAFHTLLWETEERYGQAIVPLVLFALGALPNTARKRVVIPKRTRNRLAVGFALAAILGLSSFSGLLAKDYPNTIVVAAQRSQLSTQYHAKPQLIAPNTVMSEEISLNGASNYLSVQIHQAAGMKVTLTSLSTGKVYKLKPAAAVYKLETNIAAGHYRITAKNTSGIGQQVDVVNTQRYQLAEYPLVVNGVKNATASFVYTSLYQPT
;
A
#
# COMPACT_ATOMS: atom_id res chain seq x y z
N MET A 1 -13.61 3.31 -9.11
CA MET A 1 -12.16 3.52 -8.86
C MET A 1 -11.34 3.24 -10.12
N GLY A 2 -11.40 2.10 -10.75
CA GLY A 2 -10.53 1.69 -11.87
C GLY A 2 -10.44 2.61 -13.10
N VAL A 3 -11.38 3.53 -13.29
CA VAL A 3 -11.37 4.57 -14.34
C VAL A 3 -11.21 5.99 -13.79
N ASN A 4 -10.68 6.14 -12.59
CA ASN A 4 -10.40 7.43 -11.98
C ASN A 4 -9.00 7.93 -12.38
N THR A 5 -8.94 8.94 -13.23
CA THR A 5 -7.66 9.54 -13.69
C THR A 5 -6.97 10.39 -12.63
N ASN A 6 -7.68 10.82 -11.60
CA ASN A 6 -7.06 11.60 -10.52
C ASN A 6 -6.24 10.71 -9.59
N SER A 7 -6.51 9.41 -9.58
CA SER A 7 -5.76 8.40 -8.83
C SER A 7 -5.06 7.38 -9.72
N ASP A 8 -4.96 7.63 -11.03
CA ASP A 8 -4.40 6.69 -12.02
C ASP A 8 -5.01 5.27 -11.93
N GLY A 9 -6.28 5.20 -11.56
CA GLY A 9 -7.00 3.94 -11.36
C GLY A 9 -6.73 3.25 -10.04
N MET A 10 -5.94 3.85 -9.14
CA MET A 10 -5.71 3.36 -7.78
C MET A 10 -6.90 3.66 -6.87
N TYR A 11 -6.86 3.10 -5.66
CA TYR A 11 -7.82 3.39 -4.60
C TYR A 11 -7.98 4.90 -4.37
N SER A 12 -9.22 5.34 -4.19
CA SER A 12 -9.53 6.73 -3.90
C SER A 12 -10.63 6.81 -2.84
N THR A 13 -10.30 7.37 -1.70
CA THR A 13 -11.26 7.62 -0.60
C THR A 13 -12.43 8.47 -1.08
N LYS A 14 -12.18 9.46 -1.96
CA LYS A 14 -13.22 10.33 -2.53
C LYS A 14 -14.28 9.58 -3.34
N ASP A 15 -13.90 8.45 -3.98
CA ASP A 15 -14.85 7.61 -4.71
C ASP A 15 -15.79 6.84 -3.76
N ILE A 16 -15.32 6.56 -2.55
CA ILE A 16 -16.08 5.81 -1.54
C ILE A 16 -16.93 6.73 -0.68
N GLU A 17 -16.44 7.92 -0.33
CA GLU A 17 -17.13 8.85 0.56
C GLU A 17 -18.58 9.09 0.15
N LYS A 18 -18.83 9.28 -1.14
CA LYS A 18 -20.19 9.49 -1.64
C LYS A 18 -21.01 8.19 -1.64
N ALA A 19 -20.41 7.07 -1.99
CA ALA A 19 -21.09 5.77 -1.98
C ALA A 19 -21.55 5.37 -0.56
N ILE A 20 -20.74 5.65 0.46
CA ILE A 20 -21.07 5.36 1.86
C ILE A 20 -22.26 6.21 2.36
N THR A 21 -22.46 7.41 1.81
CA THR A 21 -23.60 8.28 2.20
C THR A 21 -24.94 7.82 1.63
N LEU A 22 -24.91 6.92 0.63
CA LEU A 22 -26.12 6.37 0.03
C LEU A 22 -26.66 5.23 0.89
N LYS A 23 -27.95 5.28 1.21
CA LYS A 23 -28.60 4.34 2.15
C LYS A 23 -29.00 3.00 1.51
N ASP A 24 -29.06 2.95 0.19
CA ASP A 24 -29.59 1.81 -0.56
C ASP A 24 -28.56 1.26 -1.53
N LYS A 25 -28.46 -0.08 -1.60
CA LYS A 25 -27.56 -0.78 -2.53
C LYS A 25 -27.83 -0.43 -3.99
N GLN A 26 -29.09 -0.28 -4.39
CA GLN A 26 -29.45 0.09 -5.76
C GLN A 26 -28.97 1.50 -6.09
N ALA A 27 -29.08 2.45 -5.15
CA ALA A 27 -28.59 3.81 -5.31
C ALA A 27 -27.07 3.85 -5.46
N VAL A 28 -26.34 3.02 -4.70
CA VAL A 28 -24.87 2.87 -4.85
C VAL A 28 -24.51 2.34 -6.23
N GLU A 29 -25.18 1.26 -6.68
CA GLU A 29 -24.93 0.65 -7.98
C GLU A 29 -25.20 1.62 -9.14
N GLN A 30 -26.32 2.34 -9.10
CA GLN A 30 -26.65 3.35 -10.12
C GLN A 30 -25.62 4.49 -10.11
N TYR A 31 -25.21 4.97 -8.95
CA TYR A 31 -24.18 6.00 -8.83
C TYR A 31 -22.85 5.54 -9.41
N ASP A 32 -22.43 4.32 -9.12
CA ASP A 32 -21.18 3.75 -9.61
C ASP A 32 -21.21 3.60 -11.14
N ILE A 33 -22.30 3.05 -11.69
CA ILE A 33 -22.47 2.90 -13.15
C ILE A 33 -22.43 4.27 -13.84
N GLN A 34 -23.18 5.26 -13.34
CA GLN A 34 -23.19 6.60 -13.91
C GLN A 34 -21.80 7.26 -13.84
N THR A 35 -21.09 7.09 -12.73
CA THR A 35 -19.74 7.61 -12.53
C THR A 35 -18.77 6.99 -13.53
N ILE A 36 -18.80 5.66 -13.70
CA ILE A 36 -17.97 4.94 -14.68
C ILE A 36 -18.26 5.44 -16.09
N GLN A 37 -19.54 5.49 -16.49
CA GLN A 37 -19.94 5.94 -17.83
C GLN A 37 -19.48 7.37 -18.12
N THR A 38 -19.62 8.27 -17.16
CA THR A 38 -19.21 9.67 -17.28
C THR A 38 -17.70 9.77 -17.45
N ARG A 39 -16.93 9.03 -16.67
CA ARG A 39 -15.46 9.02 -16.75
C ARG A 39 -14.98 8.43 -18.08
N VAL A 40 -15.55 7.29 -18.49
CA VAL A 40 -15.21 6.65 -19.78
C VAL A 40 -15.50 7.58 -20.95
N LYS A 41 -16.68 8.23 -20.98
CA LYS A 41 -17.03 9.21 -22.02
C LYS A 41 -16.04 10.39 -22.04
N LYS A 42 -15.68 10.91 -20.87
CA LYS A 42 -14.73 12.03 -20.73
C LYS A 42 -13.33 11.68 -21.22
N LEU A 43 -12.87 10.45 -20.94
CA LEU A 43 -11.55 9.95 -21.34
C LEU A 43 -11.44 9.71 -22.84
N GLY A 44 -12.49 9.20 -23.45
CA GLY A 44 -12.46 8.71 -24.83
C GLY A 44 -11.47 7.53 -24.97
N VAL A 45 -11.30 7.05 -26.21
CA VAL A 45 -10.47 5.86 -26.48
C VAL A 45 -8.99 6.09 -26.09
N PHE A 46 -8.42 7.21 -26.51
CA PHE A 46 -7.00 7.50 -26.23
C PHE A 46 -6.72 7.71 -24.75
N GLY A 47 -7.63 8.36 -24.02
CA GLY A 47 -7.50 8.54 -22.57
C GLY A 47 -7.56 7.20 -21.82
N LEU A 48 -8.44 6.29 -22.24
CA LEU A 48 -8.53 4.94 -21.69
C LEU A 48 -7.25 4.13 -21.96
N MET A 49 -6.74 4.16 -23.20
CA MET A 49 -5.48 3.49 -23.52
C MET A 49 -4.32 4.00 -22.67
N LYS A 50 -4.21 5.32 -22.51
CA LYS A 50 -3.21 5.92 -21.62
C LYS A 50 -3.37 5.43 -20.18
N LEU A 51 -4.60 5.44 -19.65
CA LEU A 51 -4.89 4.98 -18.30
C LEU A 51 -4.51 3.49 -18.13
N TRP A 52 -4.84 2.63 -19.09
CA TRP A 52 -4.47 1.21 -19.04
C TRP A 52 -2.96 0.99 -19.05
N LEU A 53 -2.21 1.76 -19.84
CA LEU A 53 -0.73 1.71 -19.82
C LEU A 53 -0.18 2.13 -18.46
N VAL A 54 -0.72 3.19 -17.85
CA VAL A 54 -0.33 3.62 -16.51
C VAL A 54 -0.63 2.51 -15.48
N LYS A 55 -1.82 1.90 -15.56
CA LYS A 55 -2.23 0.81 -14.66
C LYS A 55 -1.33 -0.42 -14.78
N ILE A 56 -0.95 -0.81 -16.00
CA ILE A 56 0.03 -1.89 -16.21
C ILE A 56 1.37 -1.51 -15.57
N GLY A 57 1.80 -0.26 -15.72
CA GLY A 57 3.01 0.24 -15.07
C GLY A 57 2.97 0.11 -13.55
N ILE A 58 1.83 0.46 -12.93
CA ILE A 58 1.62 0.31 -11.48
C ILE A 58 1.64 -1.16 -11.07
N LEU A 59 0.93 -2.05 -11.78
CA LEU A 59 0.90 -3.49 -11.48
C LEU A 59 2.28 -4.15 -11.58
N LEU A 60 3.12 -3.69 -12.50
CA LEU A 60 4.47 -4.22 -12.69
C LEU A 60 5.54 -3.48 -11.88
N ASN A 61 5.15 -2.43 -11.17
CA ASN A 61 6.05 -1.70 -10.28
C ASN A 61 6.26 -2.49 -8.99
N VAL A 62 7.50 -2.63 -8.59
CA VAL A 62 7.88 -3.36 -7.36
C VAL A 62 8.72 -2.50 -6.43
N ARG A 63 8.80 -1.18 -6.69
CA ARG A 63 9.67 -0.26 -5.93
C ARG A 63 9.21 -0.07 -4.50
N SER A 64 7.90 -0.08 -4.26
CA SER A 64 7.35 0.12 -2.92
C SER A 64 7.20 -1.17 -2.12
N ILE A 65 7.57 -2.32 -2.67
CA ILE A 65 7.47 -3.61 -1.96
C ILE A 65 8.23 -3.59 -0.64
N GLN A 66 9.34 -2.87 -0.58
CA GLN A 66 10.12 -2.68 0.63
C GLN A 66 9.35 -1.96 1.74
N ASP A 67 8.45 -1.04 1.38
CA ASP A 67 7.69 -0.24 2.34
C ASP A 67 6.63 -1.10 3.06
N TRP A 68 6.20 -2.17 2.41
CA TRP A 68 5.27 -3.13 2.99
C TRP A 68 5.94 -4.16 3.91
N TYR A 69 7.18 -4.56 3.59
CA TYR A 69 7.91 -5.60 4.31
C TYR A 69 8.90 -5.06 5.34
N ASN A 70 9.37 -3.84 5.16
CA ASN A 70 10.35 -3.20 6.06
C ASN A 70 9.72 -2.10 6.92
N GLY A 71 8.41 -2.04 6.99
CA GLY A 71 7.67 -1.04 7.74
C GLY A 71 7.65 -1.29 9.23
N GLY A 72 8.75 -1.01 9.91
CA GLY A 72 8.80 -0.90 11.35
C GLY A 72 9.13 -2.21 12.07
N PHE A 73 10.40 -2.48 12.24
CA PHE A 73 10.83 -3.36 13.31
C PHE A 73 10.62 -2.64 14.65
N GLN A 74 10.10 -3.34 15.64
CA GLN A 74 10.00 -2.81 17.02
C GLN A 74 11.39 -2.46 17.57
N SER A 75 12.38 -3.23 17.18
CA SER A 75 13.79 -2.93 17.42
C SER A 75 14.62 -3.45 16.26
N ALA A 76 15.56 -2.66 15.79
CA ALA A 76 16.53 -3.06 14.78
C ALA A 76 17.94 -2.79 15.28
N PRO A 77 18.94 -3.56 14.81
CA PRO A 77 20.33 -3.24 15.09
C PRO A 77 20.68 -1.84 14.57
N THR A 78 21.47 -1.11 15.32
CA THR A 78 21.86 0.28 14.99
C THR A 78 22.45 0.39 13.58
N TRP A 79 23.22 -0.59 13.13
CA TRP A 79 23.77 -0.61 11.78
C TRP A 79 22.67 -0.67 10.71
N TYR A 80 21.57 -1.38 10.97
CA TYR A 80 20.44 -1.47 10.04
C TYR A 80 19.72 -0.12 9.94
N ASP A 81 19.45 0.53 11.07
CA ASP A 81 18.79 1.84 11.08
C ASP A 81 19.62 2.88 10.31
N GLN A 82 20.94 2.88 10.51
CA GLN A 82 21.87 3.77 9.81
C GLN A 82 21.92 3.53 8.29
N HIS A 83 21.73 2.29 7.85
CA HIS A 83 21.83 1.90 6.43
C HIS A 83 20.49 1.56 5.79
N SER A 84 19.39 1.72 6.51
CA SER A 84 18.03 1.30 6.07
C SER A 84 17.64 1.84 4.71
N GLN A 85 17.92 3.10 4.43
CA GLN A 85 17.65 3.75 3.13
C GLN A 85 18.43 3.08 1.99
N PHE A 86 19.71 2.81 2.22
CA PHE A 86 20.56 2.13 1.22
C PHE A 86 20.08 0.70 0.99
N LEU A 87 19.79 -0.05 2.05
CA LEU A 87 19.29 -1.42 1.95
C LEU A 87 17.94 -1.48 1.22
N ARG A 88 17.05 -0.53 1.49
CA ARG A 88 15.79 -0.39 0.77
C ARG A 88 16.03 -0.15 -0.72
N ALA A 89 16.91 0.77 -1.07
CA ALA A 89 17.24 1.05 -2.47
C ALA A 89 17.80 -0.19 -3.19
N VAL A 90 18.74 -0.90 -2.56
CA VAL A 90 19.32 -2.15 -3.10
C VAL A 90 18.24 -3.21 -3.31
N THR A 91 17.36 -3.40 -2.31
CA THR A 91 16.25 -4.36 -2.40
C THR A 91 15.30 -4.01 -3.53
N ALA A 92 14.89 -2.73 -3.64
CA ALA A 92 13.99 -2.27 -4.69
C ALA A 92 14.57 -2.49 -6.09
N VAL A 93 15.83 -2.09 -6.31
CA VAL A 93 16.49 -2.26 -7.60
C VAL A 93 16.67 -3.73 -7.94
N SER A 94 17.13 -4.55 -6.99
CA SER A 94 17.32 -5.99 -7.19
C SER A 94 16.01 -6.68 -7.54
N TYR A 95 14.95 -6.38 -6.83
CA TYR A 95 13.63 -6.95 -7.07
C TYR A 95 13.06 -6.52 -8.42
N GLN A 96 13.23 -5.25 -8.80
CA GLN A 96 12.82 -4.73 -10.11
C GLN A 96 13.56 -5.45 -11.25
N VAL A 97 14.87 -5.62 -11.12
CA VAL A 97 15.68 -6.32 -12.13
C VAL A 97 15.25 -7.77 -12.27
N VAL A 98 15.09 -8.48 -11.14
CA VAL A 98 14.63 -9.88 -11.15
C VAL A 98 13.25 -10.02 -11.79
N THR A 99 12.34 -9.12 -11.47
CA THR A 99 10.98 -9.13 -12.04
C THR A 99 11.00 -8.89 -13.55
N ILE A 100 11.79 -7.94 -14.04
CA ILE A 100 11.96 -7.70 -15.49
C ILE A 100 12.53 -8.95 -16.17
N VAL A 101 13.58 -9.55 -15.62
CA VAL A 101 14.19 -10.77 -16.16
C VAL A 101 13.20 -11.93 -16.18
N LEU A 102 12.39 -12.08 -15.13
CA LEU A 102 11.34 -13.08 -15.03
C LEU A 102 10.32 -12.94 -16.18
N TRP A 103 9.78 -11.74 -16.37
CA TRP A 103 8.82 -11.45 -17.42
C TRP A 103 9.41 -11.62 -18.83
N LEU A 104 10.62 -11.13 -19.08
CA LEU A 104 11.30 -11.31 -20.35
C LEU A 104 11.53 -12.77 -20.65
N THR A 105 11.95 -13.56 -19.65
CA THR A 105 12.16 -15.01 -19.79
C THR A 105 10.85 -15.71 -20.13
N LEU A 106 9.75 -15.36 -19.46
CA LEU A 106 8.42 -15.91 -19.76
C LEU A 106 8.01 -15.58 -21.20
N ILE A 107 8.13 -14.32 -21.61
CA ILE A 107 7.78 -13.89 -22.98
C ILE A 107 8.60 -14.65 -24.02
N ILE A 108 9.92 -14.73 -23.86
CA ILE A 108 10.80 -15.45 -24.79
C ILE A 108 10.40 -16.92 -24.89
N ARG A 109 10.12 -17.58 -23.75
CA ARG A 109 9.69 -18.97 -23.74
C ARG A 109 8.31 -19.16 -24.40
N LEU A 110 7.36 -18.29 -24.13
CA LEU A 110 6.03 -18.32 -24.74
C LEU A 110 6.08 -18.13 -26.26
N LEU A 111 6.93 -17.25 -26.76
CA LEU A 111 7.11 -17.03 -28.20
C LEU A 111 7.68 -18.28 -28.92
N ALA A 112 8.47 -19.07 -28.22
CA ALA A 112 9.06 -20.31 -28.76
C ALA A 112 8.17 -21.54 -28.51
N TRP A 113 7.20 -21.46 -27.62
CA TRP A 113 6.39 -22.58 -27.17
C TRP A 113 5.22 -22.85 -28.12
N ARG A 114 5.01 -24.13 -28.36
CA ARG A 114 3.82 -24.66 -29.06
C ARG A 114 3.19 -25.67 -28.13
N PRO A 115 2.12 -25.32 -27.41
CA PRO A 115 1.49 -26.23 -26.47
C PRO A 115 0.90 -27.43 -27.19
N ASP A 116 1.26 -28.62 -26.75
CA ASP A 116 0.50 -29.83 -27.06
C ASP A 116 -0.61 -29.96 -26.01
N LEU A 117 -1.84 -29.76 -26.45
CA LEU A 117 -3.01 -29.81 -25.55
C LEU A 117 -3.33 -31.21 -25.04
N ARG A 118 -2.58 -32.24 -25.48
CA ARG A 118 -2.66 -33.60 -24.96
C ARG A 118 -1.67 -33.85 -23.82
N ASP A 119 -0.70 -32.97 -23.65
CA ASP A 119 0.24 -33.01 -22.53
C ASP A 119 -0.33 -32.28 -21.31
N GLU A 120 -0.51 -32.99 -20.21
CA GLU A 120 -1.05 -32.45 -18.95
C GLU A 120 -0.18 -31.30 -18.42
N THR A 121 1.16 -31.43 -18.53
CA THR A 121 2.08 -30.37 -18.08
C THR A 121 1.91 -29.10 -18.88
N ALA A 122 1.74 -29.23 -20.20
CA ALA A 122 1.47 -28.09 -21.07
C ALA A 122 0.12 -27.43 -20.78
N LEU A 123 -0.92 -28.23 -20.50
CA LEU A 123 -2.23 -27.71 -20.12
C LEU A 123 -2.19 -26.95 -18.79
N ILE A 124 -1.52 -27.50 -17.78
CA ILE A 124 -1.38 -26.82 -16.48
C ILE A 124 -0.58 -25.53 -16.62
N GLY A 125 0.51 -25.55 -17.40
CA GLY A 125 1.27 -24.35 -17.72
C GLY A 125 0.44 -23.27 -18.44
N LEU A 126 -0.37 -23.68 -19.42
CA LEU A 126 -1.29 -22.79 -20.13
C LEU A 126 -2.34 -22.20 -19.20
N LEU A 127 -2.91 -23.00 -18.31
CA LEU A 127 -3.88 -22.55 -17.31
C LEU A 127 -3.27 -21.50 -16.38
N ALA A 128 -2.04 -21.71 -15.91
CA ALA A 128 -1.34 -20.73 -15.08
C ALA A 128 -1.12 -19.40 -15.81
N ILE A 129 -0.74 -19.45 -17.10
CA ILE A 129 -0.54 -18.27 -17.95
C ILE A 129 -1.86 -17.53 -18.16
N VAL A 130 -2.93 -18.25 -18.52
CA VAL A 130 -4.25 -17.66 -18.76
C VAL A 130 -4.77 -17.00 -17.47
N ASN A 131 -4.61 -17.64 -16.31
CA ASN A 131 -4.99 -17.04 -15.03
C ASN A 131 -4.17 -15.78 -14.72
N ALA A 132 -2.84 -15.82 -14.93
CA ALA A 132 -1.99 -14.64 -14.69
C ALA A 132 -2.37 -13.47 -15.61
N LEU A 133 -2.57 -13.73 -16.90
CA LEU A 133 -2.97 -12.72 -17.88
C LEU A 133 -4.40 -12.22 -17.62
N GLY A 134 -5.32 -13.11 -17.27
CA GLY A 134 -6.71 -12.77 -16.92
C GLY A 134 -6.76 -11.87 -15.69
N TYR A 135 -5.97 -12.17 -14.68
CA TYR A 135 -5.84 -11.33 -13.48
C TYR A 135 -5.29 -9.94 -13.81
N LEU A 136 -4.20 -9.87 -14.58
CA LEU A 136 -3.66 -8.58 -15.05
C LEU A 136 -4.67 -7.80 -15.87
N ALA A 137 -5.36 -8.46 -16.80
CA ALA A 137 -6.39 -7.84 -17.62
C ALA A 137 -7.55 -7.31 -16.77
N PHE A 138 -8.00 -8.08 -15.77
CA PHE A 138 -9.06 -7.65 -14.86
C PHE A 138 -8.69 -6.35 -14.13
N HIS A 139 -7.52 -6.29 -13.52
CA HIS A 139 -7.09 -5.09 -12.81
C HIS A 139 -6.78 -3.92 -13.76
N THR A 140 -6.24 -4.20 -14.93
CA THR A 140 -5.94 -3.16 -15.92
C THR A 140 -7.20 -2.54 -16.51
N LEU A 141 -8.17 -3.37 -16.90
CA LEU A 141 -9.31 -2.91 -17.69
C LEU A 141 -10.50 -2.51 -16.82
N LEU A 142 -10.77 -3.25 -15.75
CA LEU A 142 -12.04 -3.17 -15.03
C LEU A 142 -11.89 -2.65 -13.59
N TRP A 143 -10.93 -3.17 -12.83
CA TRP A 143 -10.84 -2.93 -11.40
C TRP A 143 -9.82 -1.84 -11.04
N GLU A 144 -9.72 -1.51 -9.77
CA GLU A 144 -8.64 -0.67 -9.26
C GLU A 144 -7.29 -1.36 -9.39
N THR A 145 -6.23 -0.55 -9.33
CA THR A 145 -4.86 -1.01 -9.52
C THR A 145 -4.01 -0.57 -8.35
N GLU A 146 -3.26 -1.52 -7.78
CA GLU A 146 -2.23 -1.25 -6.78
C GLU A 146 -1.02 -2.14 -7.04
N GLU A 147 0.17 -1.70 -6.64
CA GLU A 147 1.42 -2.44 -6.84
C GLU A 147 1.37 -3.85 -6.25
N ARG A 148 0.77 -4.02 -5.05
CA ARG A 148 0.60 -5.32 -4.40
C ARG A 148 -0.21 -6.32 -5.23
N TYR A 149 -1.14 -5.87 -6.08
CA TYR A 149 -1.93 -6.78 -6.91
C TYR A 149 -1.08 -7.44 -7.98
N GLY A 150 -0.12 -6.72 -8.55
CA GLY A 150 0.82 -7.30 -9.51
C GLY A 150 1.73 -8.38 -8.91
N GLN A 151 1.97 -8.33 -7.60
CA GLN A 151 2.79 -9.36 -6.93
C GLN A 151 2.04 -10.70 -6.78
N ALA A 152 0.71 -10.68 -6.73
CA ALA A 152 -0.10 -11.88 -6.57
C ALA A 152 0.08 -12.89 -7.71
N ILE A 153 0.49 -12.44 -8.90
CA ILE A 153 0.68 -13.31 -10.06
C ILE A 153 2.09 -13.89 -10.17
N VAL A 154 3.07 -13.40 -9.40
CA VAL A 154 4.47 -13.87 -9.48
C VAL A 154 4.57 -15.39 -9.27
N PRO A 155 3.89 -16.02 -8.31
CA PRO A 155 3.90 -17.48 -8.17
C PRO A 155 3.40 -18.22 -9.43
N LEU A 156 2.36 -17.71 -10.09
CA LEU A 156 1.83 -18.29 -11.33
C LEU A 156 2.84 -18.16 -12.47
N VAL A 157 3.55 -17.04 -12.57
CA VAL A 157 4.59 -16.80 -13.55
C VAL A 157 5.78 -17.74 -13.33
N LEU A 158 6.21 -17.93 -12.08
CA LEU A 158 7.27 -18.88 -11.72
C LEU A 158 6.87 -20.30 -12.05
N PHE A 159 5.65 -20.69 -11.74
CA PHE A 159 5.11 -22.00 -12.05
C PHE A 159 5.06 -22.23 -13.57
N ALA A 160 4.53 -21.26 -14.33
CA ALA A 160 4.49 -21.31 -15.79
C ALA A 160 5.89 -21.47 -16.37
N LEU A 161 6.89 -20.76 -15.85
CA LEU A 161 8.30 -20.91 -16.27
C LEU A 161 8.85 -22.30 -15.98
N GLY A 162 8.45 -22.92 -14.88
CA GLY A 162 8.84 -24.31 -14.56
C GLY A 162 8.17 -25.33 -15.48
N ALA A 163 6.91 -25.11 -15.87
CA ALA A 163 6.16 -26.00 -16.75
C ALA A 163 6.51 -25.86 -18.24
N LEU A 164 7.04 -24.70 -18.66
CA LEU A 164 7.44 -24.47 -20.04
C LEU A 164 8.74 -25.23 -20.38
N PRO A 165 8.82 -25.87 -21.55
CA PRO A 165 10.00 -26.57 -21.95
C PRO A 165 11.21 -25.62 -22.03
N ASN A 166 12.36 -26.10 -21.57
CA ASN A 166 13.60 -25.32 -21.64
C ASN A 166 14.16 -25.39 -23.08
N THR A 167 13.80 -24.39 -23.90
CA THR A 167 14.19 -24.27 -25.30
C THR A 167 15.66 -23.90 -25.50
N ALA A 168 16.40 -23.58 -24.43
CA ALA A 168 17.78 -23.10 -24.49
C ALA A 168 18.80 -24.17 -25.01
N ARG A 169 18.41 -25.43 -25.14
CA ARG A 169 19.29 -26.50 -25.63
C ARG A 169 19.32 -26.67 -27.15
N LYS A 170 18.42 -26.06 -27.91
CA LYS A 170 18.50 -26.10 -29.37
C LYS A 170 19.12 -24.80 -29.87
N ARG A 171 20.32 -24.84 -30.44
CA ARG A 171 20.88 -23.75 -31.25
C ARG A 171 19.78 -23.28 -32.20
N VAL A 172 19.22 -22.13 -31.91
CA VAL A 172 18.19 -21.51 -32.75
C VAL A 172 18.90 -21.03 -34.01
N VAL A 173 18.89 -21.86 -35.05
CA VAL A 173 19.07 -21.37 -36.41
C VAL A 173 17.83 -20.53 -36.70
N ILE A 174 17.99 -19.22 -36.70
CA ILE A 174 16.89 -18.23 -36.82
C ILE A 174 16.34 -18.29 -38.26
N PRO A 175 15.21 -18.96 -38.52
CA PRO A 175 14.56 -18.90 -39.84
C PRO A 175 13.97 -17.49 -40.03
N LYS A 176 13.83 -17.01 -41.26
CA LYS A 176 13.26 -15.69 -41.60
C LYS A 176 11.90 -15.39 -40.91
N ARG A 177 11.11 -16.42 -40.59
CA ARG A 177 9.87 -16.32 -39.80
C ARG A 177 10.06 -15.79 -38.37
N THR A 178 11.26 -15.90 -37.84
CA THR A 178 11.61 -15.50 -36.45
C THR A 178 11.83 -14.01 -36.33
N ARG A 179 12.10 -13.29 -37.43
CA ARG A 179 12.24 -11.82 -37.41
C ARG A 179 10.96 -11.13 -36.91
N ASN A 180 9.78 -11.63 -37.30
CA ASN A 180 8.51 -11.10 -36.85
C ASN A 180 8.23 -11.46 -35.37
N ARG A 181 8.66 -12.67 -34.94
CA ARG A 181 8.52 -13.07 -33.53
C ARG A 181 9.46 -12.31 -32.61
N LEU A 182 10.69 -12.05 -33.05
CA LEU A 182 11.62 -11.16 -32.34
C LEU A 182 11.08 -9.73 -32.29
N ALA A 183 10.46 -9.22 -33.36
CA ALA A 183 9.82 -7.93 -33.37
C ALA A 183 8.65 -7.86 -32.36
N VAL A 184 7.83 -8.92 -32.27
CA VAL A 184 6.77 -9.02 -31.26
C VAL A 184 7.37 -9.12 -29.85
N GLY A 185 8.42 -9.91 -29.65
CA GLY A 185 9.13 -9.99 -28.37
C GLY A 185 9.74 -8.64 -27.95
N PHE A 186 10.34 -7.93 -28.91
CA PHE A 186 10.86 -6.57 -28.70
C PHE A 186 9.75 -5.57 -28.41
N ALA A 187 8.62 -5.67 -29.12
CA ALA A 187 7.45 -4.81 -28.85
C ALA A 187 6.87 -5.07 -27.45
N LEU A 188 6.74 -6.34 -27.03
CA LEU A 188 6.30 -6.68 -25.68
C LEU A 188 7.30 -6.23 -24.63
N ALA A 189 8.61 -6.40 -24.86
CA ALA A 189 9.65 -5.89 -23.98
C ALA A 189 9.67 -4.35 -23.92
N ALA A 190 9.39 -3.69 -25.05
CA ALA A 190 9.24 -2.25 -25.11
C ALA A 190 7.96 -1.79 -24.36
N ILE A 191 6.86 -2.52 -24.48
CA ILE A 191 5.63 -2.24 -23.72
C ILE A 191 5.89 -2.41 -22.22
N LEU A 192 6.59 -3.46 -21.79
CA LEU A 192 6.97 -3.66 -20.39
C LEU A 192 7.95 -2.58 -19.92
N GLY A 193 8.92 -2.21 -20.74
CA GLY A 193 9.84 -1.12 -20.48
C GLY A 193 9.12 0.23 -20.41
N LEU A 194 8.23 0.51 -21.35
CA LEU A 194 7.40 1.71 -21.37
C LEU A 194 6.40 1.75 -20.22
N SER A 195 5.86 0.61 -19.79
CA SER A 195 5.00 0.56 -18.60
C SER A 195 5.78 0.81 -17.32
N SER A 196 7.02 0.31 -17.24
CA SER A 196 7.95 0.69 -16.15
C SER A 196 8.34 2.17 -16.22
N PHE A 197 8.46 2.74 -17.42
CA PHE A 197 8.67 4.18 -17.64
C PHE A 197 7.41 5.01 -17.37
N SER A 198 6.23 4.50 -17.68
CA SER A 198 4.97 5.20 -17.39
C SER A 198 4.70 5.29 -15.89
N GLY A 199 5.22 4.35 -15.09
CA GLY A 199 5.30 4.47 -13.64
C GLY A 199 6.22 5.61 -13.18
N LEU A 200 7.18 6.05 -14.02
CA LEU A 200 8.00 7.26 -13.82
C LEU A 200 7.31 8.53 -14.35
N LEU A 201 6.37 8.38 -15.28
CA LEU A 201 5.57 9.46 -15.86
C LEU A 201 4.20 9.61 -15.18
N ALA A 202 3.77 8.62 -14.40
CA ALA A 202 2.68 8.79 -13.45
C ALA A 202 3.06 9.99 -12.56
N LYS A 203 2.14 10.92 -12.37
CA LYS A 203 2.36 12.05 -11.47
C LYS A 203 2.93 11.47 -10.19
N ASP A 204 4.14 11.88 -9.84
CA ASP A 204 4.64 11.69 -8.49
C ASP A 204 3.64 12.41 -7.59
N TYR A 205 2.64 11.67 -7.12
CA TYR A 205 1.95 12.10 -5.91
C TYR A 205 3.06 12.13 -4.87
N PRO A 206 3.29 13.27 -4.23
CA PRO A 206 4.31 13.35 -3.19
C PRO A 206 4.05 12.20 -2.24
N ASN A 207 4.96 11.22 -2.23
CA ASN A 207 4.78 9.99 -1.49
C ASN A 207 4.69 10.35 -0.02
N THR A 208 3.47 10.29 0.52
CA THR A 208 3.27 10.40 1.95
C THR A 208 3.98 9.24 2.62
N ILE A 209 5.02 9.52 3.37
CA ILE A 209 5.80 8.52 4.09
C ILE A 209 5.15 8.32 5.45
N VAL A 210 4.79 7.08 5.78
CA VAL A 210 4.38 6.72 7.14
C VAL A 210 5.64 6.62 8.00
N VAL A 211 5.80 7.55 8.93
CA VAL A 211 6.96 7.62 9.84
C VAL A 211 6.77 6.71 11.03
N ALA A 212 5.56 6.71 11.60
CA ALA A 212 5.14 5.79 12.64
C ALA A 212 3.62 5.66 12.62
N ALA A 213 3.09 4.47 12.89
CA ALA A 213 1.66 4.29 12.99
C ALA A 213 1.29 3.04 13.81
N GLN A 214 0.21 3.17 14.58
CA GLN A 214 -0.56 2.07 15.13
C GLN A 214 -1.97 2.19 14.59
N ARG A 215 -2.34 1.32 13.65
CA ARG A 215 -3.63 1.37 12.95
C ARG A 215 -4.53 0.23 13.38
N SER A 216 -5.79 0.53 13.67
CA SER A 216 -6.79 -0.48 13.98
C SER A 216 -7.24 -1.31 12.77
N GLN A 217 -6.97 -0.83 11.56
CA GLN A 217 -7.47 -1.43 10.31
C GLN A 217 -6.58 -2.54 9.73
N LEU A 218 -5.40 -2.79 10.31
CA LEU A 218 -4.44 -3.76 9.77
C LEU A 218 -4.81 -5.22 10.08
N SER A 219 -5.78 -5.47 10.96
CA SER A 219 -6.22 -6.80 11.32
C SER A 219 -7.70 -6.81 11.69
N THR A 220 -8.41 -7.84 11.26
CA THR A 220 -9.77 -8.13 11.73
C THR A 220 -9.81 -8.60 13.18
N GLN A 221 -8.66 -8.93 13.76
CA GLN A 221 -8.56 -9.47 15.13
C GLN A 221 -8.60 -8.39 16.21
N TYR A 222 -8.19 -7.16 15.90
CA TYR A 222 -8.23 -6.05 16.84
C TYR A 222 -8.67 -4.76 16.17
N HIS A 223 -9.87 -4.34 16.54
CA HIS A 223 -10.40 -3.05 16.14
C HIS A 223 -10.30 -2.07 17.32
N ALA A 224 -10.11 -0.79 17.00
CA ALA A 224 -10.24 0.25 18.00
C ALA A 224 -11.65 0.22 18.60
N LYS A 225 -11.71 0.22 19.93
CA LYS A 225 -12.98 0.27 20.67
C LYS A 225 -12.97 1.46 21.62
N PRO A 226 -14.13 2.16 21.74
CA PRO A 226 -14.28 3.21 22.73
C PRO A 226 -14.07 2.64 24.13
N GLN A 227 -13.16 3.26 24.87
CA GLN A 227 -12.96 3.01 26.30
C GLN A 227 -13.38 4.24 27.09
N LEU A 228 -14.30 4.05 28.04
CA LEU A 228 -14.72 5.13 28.90
C LEU A 228 -13.65 5.40 29.94
N ILE A 229 -13.20 6.66 30.06
CA ILE A 229 -12.26 7.13 31.05
C ILE A 229 -12.89 8.20 31.95
N ALA A 230 -12.66 8.08 33.24
CA ALA A 230 -13.20 9.00 34.25
C ALA A 230 -12.58 10.42 34.10
N PRO A 231 -13.23 11.44 34.72
CA PRO A 231 -12.65 12.79 34.84
C PRO A 231 -11.23 12.74 35.40
N ASN A 232 -10.36 13.62 34.92
CA ASN A 232 -8.94 13.71 35.29
C ASN A 232 -8.07 12.50 34.96
N THR A 233 -8.58 11.46 34.31
CA THR A 233 -7.77 10.35 33.83
C THR A 233 -6.74 10.83 32.81
N VAL A 234 -5.51 10.35 33.00
CA VAL A 234 -4.39 10.58 32.06
C VAL A 234 -4.02 9.27 31.42
N MET A 235 -4.04 9.24 30.09
CA MET A 235 -3.51 8.16 29.30
C MET A 235 -2.26 8.64 28.58
N SER A 236 -1.21 7.82 28.54
CA SER A 236 0.01 8.16 27.79
C SER A 236 0.66 6.93 27.18
N GLU A 237 1.34 7.14 26.06
CA GLU A 237 2.10 6.12 25.35
C GLU A 237 3.33 6.76 24.73
N GLU A 238 4.47 6.08 24.84
CA GLU A 238 5.67 6.50 24.16
C GLU A 238 5.69 5.95 22.73
N ILE A 239 6.20 6.73 21.80
CA ILE A 239 6.33 6.36 20.40
C ILE A 239 7.69 6.75 19.87
N SER A 240 8.20 5.99 18.92
CA SER A 240 9.44 6.29 18.20
C SER A 240 9.11 6.79 16.80
N LEU A 241 9.62 7.97 16.45
CA LEU A 241 9.57 8.50 15.08
C LEU A 241 10.90 8.23 14.41
N ASN A 242 10.94 7.29 13.47
CA ASN A 242 12.15 6.87 12.76
C ASN A 242 12.61 7.88 11.67
N GLY A 243 11.86 8.94 11.47
CA GLY A 243 12.14 10.00 10.52
C GLY A 243 11.45 11.30 10.89
N ALA A 244 11.76 12.37 10.18
CA ALA A 244 11.03 13.63 10.32
C ALA A 244 9.57 13.43 9.91
N SER A 245 8.66 14.12 10.60
CA SER A 245 7.22 14.10 10.35
C SER A 245 6.70 15.53 10.30
N ASN A 246 5.67 15.79 9.50
CA ASN A 246 4.97 17.06 9.48
C ASN A 246 3.46 16.91 9.77
N TYR A 247 3.03 15.70 10.05
CA TYR A 247 1.66 15.38 10.41
C TYR A 247 1.63 14.26 11.45
N LEU A 248 0.89 14.47 12.54
CA LEU A 248 0.54 13.44 13.51
C LEU A 248 -0.95 13.51 13.79
N SER A 249 -1.63 12.39 13.78
CA SER A 249 -3.00 12.25 14.26
C SER A 249 -3.10 11.15 15.30
N VAL A 250 -3.90 11.39 16.33
CA VAL A 250 -4.28 10.40 17.34
C VAL A 250 -5.79 10.28 17.30
N GLN A 251 -6.30 9.08 17.13
CA GLN A 251 -7.72 8.81 17.10
C GLN A 251 -8.25 8.87 18.54
N ILE A 252 -9.13 9.82 18.78
CA ILE A 252 -9.90 9.95 20.01
C ILE A 252 -11.36 9.81 19.59
N HIS A 253 -12.18 9.25 20.44
CA HIS A 253 -13.61 9.09 20.11
C HIS A 253 -14.26 10.42 19.75
N GLN A 254 -15.20 10.39 18.81
CA GLN A 254 -15.86 11.59 18.31
C GLN A 254 -16.46 12.42 19.46
N ALA A 255 -16.30 13.73 19.39
CA ALA A 255 -16.80 14.71 20.37
C ALA A 255 -16.23 14.57 21.80
N ALA A 256 -15.12 13.84 21.98
CA ALA A 256 -14.48 13.74 23.29
C ALA A 256 -13.80 15.05 23.69
N GLY A 257 -14.10 15.54 24.90
CA GLY A 257 -13.47 16.72 25.50
C GLY A 257 -12.13 16.40 26.15
N MET A 258 -11.10 16.19 25.32
CA MET A 258 -9.78 15.78 25.77
C MET A 258 -8.74 16.88 25.53
N LYS A 259 -7.69 16.89 26.36
CA LYS A 259 -6.45 17.62 26.07
C LYS A 259 -5.42 16.61 25.57
N VAL A 260 -5.04 16.70 24.30
CA VAL A 260 -4.06 15.80 23.70
C VAL A 260 -2.77 16.56 23.40
N THR A 261 -1.64 16.00 23.82
CA THR A 261 -0.31 16.58 23.62
C THR A 261 0.68 15.54 23.16
N LEU A 262 1.69 15.98 22.40
CA LEU A 262 2.87 15.22 22.07
C LEU A 262 4.06 15.91 22.76
N THR A 263 4.81 15.18 23.55
CA THR A 263 6.00 15.69 24.25
C THR A 263 7.24 15.01 23.72
N SER A 264 8.24 15.77 23.28
CA SER A 264 9.56 15.24 22.95
C SER A 264 10.26 14.84 24.24
N LEU A 265 10.72 13.58 24.32
CA LEU A 265 11.39 13.05 25.50
C LEU A 265 12.84 13.56 25.60
N SER A 266 13.46 13.93 24.49
CA SER A 266 14.83 14.46 24.47
C SER A 266 14.90 15.95 24.84
N THR A 267 13.93 16.76 24.38
CA THR A 267 13.97 18.23 24.55
C THR A 267 12.96 18.76 25.55
N GLY A 268 11.99 17.92 25.97
CA GLY A 268 10.86 18.36 26.82
C GLY A 268 9.84 19.25 26.10
N LYS A 269 10.03 19.53 24.79
CA LYS A 269 9.13 20.38 24.03
C LYS A 269 7.75 19.74 23.92
N VAL A 270 6.70 20.52 24.23
CA VAL A 270 5.30 20.07 24.22
C VAL A 270 4.59 20.69 23.04
N TYR A 271 3.99 19.84 22.22
CA TYR A 271 3.10 20.22 21.12
C TYR A 271 1.66 19.91 21.51
N LYS A 272 0.74 20.86 21.27
CA LYS A 272 -0.69 20.67 21.51
C LYS A 272 -1.37 20.22 20.24
N LEU A 273 -2.09 19.11 20.28
CA LEU A 273 -2.88 18.63 19.17
C LEU A 273 -4.24 19.34 19.16
N LYS A 274 -4.74 19.61 17.95
CA LYS A 274 -6.05 20.24 17.74
C LYS A 274 -7.11 19.21 17.40
N PRO A 275 -8.32 19.30 17.95
CA PRO A 275 -9.42 18.41 17.61
C PRO A 275 -9.84 18.62 16.15
N ALA A 276 -10.08 17.50 15.43
CA ALA A 276 -10.60 17.49 14.07
C ALA A 276 -11.44 16.24 13.87
N ALA A 277 -12.75 16.35 13.95
CA ALA A 277 -13.72 15.25 13.95
C ALA A 277 -13.37 14.17 15.01
N ALA A 278 -13.07 12.93 14.60
CA ALA A 278 -12.72 11.82 15.49
C ALA A 278 -11.22 11.73 15.83
N VAL A 279 -10.41 12.69 15.42
CA VAL A 279 -8.97 12.69 15.65
C VAL A 279 -8.51 14.00 16.29
N TYR A 280 -7.39 13.93 17.00
CA TYR A 280 -6.61 15.10 17.39
C TYR A 280 -5.36 15.14 16.50
N LYS A 281 -5.13 16.25 15.81
CA LYS A 281 -4.05 16.39 14.83
C LYS A 281 -3.04 17.47 15.18
N LEU A 282 -1.82 17.23 14.74
CA LEU A 282 -0.71 18.17 14.78
C LEU A 282 -0.16 18.29 13.36
N GLU A 283 -0.15 19.48 12.80
CA GLU A 283 0.37 19.80 11.48
C GLU A 283 1.57 20.75 11.66
N THR A 284 2.72 20.16 11.97
CA THR A 284 3.97 20.91 12.17
C THR A 284 5.16 19.97 11.99
N ASN A 285 6.31 20.53 11.64
CA ASN A 285 7.52 19.74 11.52
C ASN A 285 7.99 19.25 12.88
N ILE A 286 8.18 17.93 12.96
CA ILE A 286 8.65 17.18 14.12
C ILE A 286 9.90 16.40 13.67
N ALA A 287 10.98 16.51 14.41
CA ALA A 287 12.20 15.76 14.12
C ALA A 287 12.02 14.25 14.45
N ALA A 288 12.89 13.41 13.91
CA ALA A 288 13.02 12.03 14.37
C ALA A 288 13.37 12.00 15.87
N GLY A 289 12.91 10.98 16.59
CA GLY A 289 13.18 10.82 18.01
C GLY A 289 12.06 10.17 18.79
N HIS A 290 12.22 10.16 20.12
CA HIS A 290 11.25 9.56 21.04
C HIS A 290 10.31 10.63 21.59
N TYR A 291 9.03 10.30 21.58
CA TYR A 291 7.95 11.19 21.97
C TYR A 291 6.97 10.46 22.88
N ARG A 292 6.21 11.23 23.66
CA ARG A 292 5.10 10.72 24.45
C ARG A 292 3.82 11.41 24.03
N ILE A 293 2.84 10.61 23.56
CA ILE A 293 1.45 11.04 23.39
C ILE A 293 0.82 11.04 24.77
N THR A 294 0.12 12.11 25.13
CA THR A 294 -0.64 12.19 26.38
C THR A 294 -2.03 12.68 26.06
N ALA A 295 -3.05 11.93 26.47
CA ALA A 295 -4.46 12.30 26.39
C ALA A 295 -5.03 12.41 27.82
N LYS A 296 -5.45 13.61 28.21
CA LYS A 296 -6.02 13.89 29.52
C LYS A 296 -7.50 14.27 29.40
N ASN A 297 -8.36 13.61 30.14
CA ASN A 297 -9.72 14.03 30.30
C ASN A 297 -9.77 15.25 31.23
N THR A 298 -9.97 16.44 30.66
CA THR A 298 -10.07 17.69 31.40
C THR A 298 -11.51 18.11 31.67
N SER A 299 -12.50 17.32 31.23
CA SER A 299 -13.92 17.57 31.48
C SER A 299 -14.35 17.01 32.84
N GLY A 300 -15.45 17.50 33.33
CA GLY A 300 -16.08 17.00 34.58
C GLY A 300 -16.87 15.71 34.43
N ILE A 301 -16.89 15.12 33.22
CA ILE A 301 -17.66 13.91 32.90
C ILE A 301 -16.75 12.85 32.28
N GLY A 302 -17.24 11.60 32.23
CA GLY A 302 -16.54 10.53 31.49
C GLY A 302 -16.41 10.84 30.01
N GLN A 303 -15.25 10.52 29.42
CA GLN A 303 -14.96 10.69 28.00
C GLN A 303 -14.61 9.33 27.38
N GLN A 304 -14.89 9.17 26.11
CA GLN A 304 -14.51 7.96 25.38
C GLN A 304 -13.21 8.19 24.59
N VAL A 305 -12.30 7.22 24.65
CA VAL A 305 -11.05 7.20 23.90
C VAL A 305 -10.98 5.88 23.14
N ASP A 306 -10.71 5.94 21.86
CA ASP A 306 -10.55 4.74 21.04
C ASP A 306 -9.16 4.13 21.27
N VAL A 307 -9.12 2.91 21.73
CA VAL A 307 -7.89 2.14 21.93
C VAL A 307 -7.99 0.80 21.24
N VAL A 308 -6.86 0.32 20.75
CA VAL A 308 -6.71 -1.07 20.31
C VAL A 308 -6.24 -1.88 21.50
N ASN A 309 -6.86 -3.02 21.76
CA ASN A 309 -6.45 -3.94 22.83
C ASN A 309 -6.48 -5.37 22.32
N THR A 310 -5.33 -6.04 22.34
CA THR A 310 -5.19 -7.43 21.88
C THR A 310 -5.57 -8.44 22.95
N GLN A 311 -5.59 -8.05 24.22
CA GLN A 311 -5.83 -8.90 25.39
C GLN A 311 -4.77 -10.00 25.64
N ARG A 312 -3.89 -10.30 24.70
CA ARG A 312 -3.00 -11.48 24.75
C ARG A 312 -1.52 -11.18 24.57
N TYR A 313 -1.17 -10.15 23.82
CA TYR A 313 0.23 -9.85 23.49
C TYR A 313 0.47 -8.35 23.42
N GLN A 314 1.72 -7.96 23.61
CA GLN A 314 2.14 -6.58 23.51
C GLN A 314 1.98 -6.10 22.07
N LEU A 315 1.28 -4.98 21.91
CA LEU A 315 0.91 -4.42 20.61
C LEU A 315 1.90 -3.36 20.13
N ALA A 316 2.39 -2.54 21.02
CA ALA A 316 3.29 -1.43 20.74
C ALA A 316 4.64 -1.63 21.43
N GLU A 317 5.67 -0.94 20.96
CA GLU A 317 7.02 -0.96 21.58
C GLU A 317 6.96 -0.56 23.06
N TYR A 318 6.16 0.47 23.36
CA TYR A 318 5.95 0.95 24.72
C TYR A 318 4.48 0.75 25.14
N PRO A 319 4.23 0.33 26.38
CA PRO A 319 2.87 0.09 26.84
C PRO A 319 2.07 1.38 26.98
N LEU A 320 0.77 1.28 26.71
CA LEU A 320 -0.17 2.33 27.10
C LEU A 320 -0.22 2.42 28.64
N VAL A 321 -0.12 3.62 29.16
CA VAL A 321 -0.16 3.90 30.61
C VAL A 321 -1.43 4.68 30.92
N VAL A 322 -2.23 4.16 31.86
CA VAL A 322 -3.46 4.82 32.31
C VAL A 322 -3.32 5.13 33.81
N ASN A 323 -3.28 6.39 34.18
CA ASN A 323 -3.05 6.86 35.56
C ASN A 323 -1.85 6.16 36.24
N GLY A 324 -0.75 5.96 35.51
CA GLY A 324 0.46 5.31 35.99
C GLY A 324 0.46 3.79 35.89
N VAL A 325 -0.67 3.16 35.57
CA VAL A 325 -0.76 1.70 35.39
C VAL A 325 -0.47 1.33 33.94
N LYS A 326 0.52 0.46 33.72
CA LYS A 326 0.92 -0.01 32.37
C LYS A 326 -0.05 -1.07 31.86
N ASN A 327 -0.46 -0.92 30.60
CA ASN A 327 -1.23 -1.90 29.85
C ASN A 327 -0.48 -2.25 28.55
N ALA A 328 0.28 -3.34 28.59
CA ALA A 328 1.11 -3.75 27.46
C ALA A 328 0.33 -4.26 26.25
N THR A 329 -0.94 -4.65 26.44
CA THR A 329 -1.80 -5.16 25.36
C THR A 329 -2.62 -4.09 24.68
N ALA A 330 -2.54 -2.84 25.14
CA ALA A 330 -3.31 -1.73 24.59
C ALA A 330 -2.37 -0.67 24.00
N SER A 331 -2.89 0.06 23.02
CA SER A 331 -2.21 1.16 22.34
C SER A 331 -3.22 2.19 21.85
N PHE A 332 -2.82 3.45 21.77
CA PHE A 332 -3.53 4.45 20.99
C PHE A 332 -3.56 4.05 19.51
N VAL A 333 -4.57 4.50 18.80
CA VAL A 333 -4.56 4.50 17.34
C VAL A 333 -3.97 5.84 16.89
N TYR A 334 -2.83 5.82 16.24
CA TYR A 334 -2.15 7.02 15.78
C TYR A 334 -1.49 6.82 14.42
N THR A 335 -1.25 7.91 13.73
CA THR A 335 -0.50 7.93 12.47
C THR A 335 0.35 9.18 12.41
N SER A 336 1.64 8.99 12.18
CA SER A 336 2.61 10.05 11.93
C SER A 336 3.12 9.94 10.49
N LEU A 337 3.05 11.03 9.74
CA LEU A 337 3.34 11.08 8.32
C LEU A 337 4.34 12.19 8.02
N TYR A 338 5.15 11.97 7.00
CA TYR A 338 5.81 13.03 6.29
C TYR A 338 5.12 13.23 4.94
N GLN A 339 4.55 14.39 4.74
CA GLN A 339 3.90 14.82 3.50
C GLN A 339 4.80 15.86 2.86
N PRO A 340 5.50 15.55 1.74
CA PRO A 340 6.26 16.56 1.01
C PRO A 340 5.30 17.68 0.55
N THR A 341 5.67 18.91 0.83
CA THR A 341 4.95 20.13 0.41
C THR A 341 5.21 20.45 -1.04
#